data_97fba74ff3c2a91ceb77768b47c286f2
#
_entry.id   97fba74ff3c2a91ceb77768b47c286f2
#
_cell.length_a   1.000
_cell.length_b   1.000
_cell.length_c   1.000
_cell.angle_alpha   90.00
_cell.angle_beta   90.00
_cell.angle_gamma   90.00
#
_symmetry.space_group_name_H-M   'P 1'
#
loop_
_entity.id
_entity.type
_entity.pdbx_description
1 polymer ?
#
loop_
_entity_poly.entity_id
_entity_poly.type
_entity_poly.pdbx_seq_one_letter_code
_entity_poly.pdbx_strand_id
1 'polypeptide(L)'
;GCGGVDSYDLDMTVDGRGSKGALHLYNKFHMEHPSNMFVLEYASRPPLAKIFYEDVLMSAVFYGYPILIENNKYGIARHFESRGYDGYLMARPDHLKSANTKINVKTKGIPSNSQDVIQAHAHAIEAYVHNHVGINRETGEVGRMYFNKTLEDWIGFDINNRTKFDLTISAGLALLA
;
A
#
# COMPACT_ATOMS: atom_id res chain seq x y z
N GLY A 1 -9.45 1.76 -9.72
CA GLY A 1 -8.84 1.45 -8.43
C GLY A 1 -7.34 1.45 -8.49
N CYS A 2 -6.72 1.23 -7.36
CA CYS A 2 -5.28 1.14 -7.21
C CYS A 2 -4.93 0.25 -6.01
N GLY A 3 -3.66 -0.10 -5.88
CA GLY A 3 -3.19 -0.86 -4.73
C GLY A 3 -1.93 -0.28 -4.11
N GLY A 4 -1.68 -0.62 -2.86
CA GLY A 4 -0.47 -0.31 -2.13
C GLY A 4 0.15 -1.58 -1.55
N VAL A 5 1.46 -1.71 -1.66
CA VAL A 5 2.18 -2.89 -1.20
C VAL A 5 3.36 -2.52 -0.34
N ASP A 6 3.39 -3.06 0.86
CA ASP A 6 4.60 -3.21 1.66
C ASP A 6 5.17 -4.61 1.48
N SER A 7 6.30 -4.74 0.79
CA SER A 7 6.93 -6.02 0.48
C SER A 7 8.13 -6.30 1.38
N TYR A 8 8.72 -7.47 1.26
CA TYR A 8 9.97 -7.84 1.90
C TYR A 8 10.87 -8.58 0.90
N ASP A 9 12.19 -8.44 1.03
CA ASP A 9 13.16 -9.01 0.10
C ASP A 9 13.89 -10.26 0.64
N LEU A 10 13.85 -10.49 1.96
CA LEU A 10 14.54 -11.61 2.60
C LEU A 10 13.58 -12.79 2.85
N ASP A 11 13.91 -13.95 2.33
CA ASP A 11 13.10 -15.17 2.47
C ASP A 11 13.04 -15.67 3.91
N MET A 12 14.15 -15.58 4.67
CA MET A 12 14.22 -16.04 6.05
C MET A 12 14.86 -15.01 6.97
N THR A 13 14.36 -14.91 8.18
CA THR A 13 15.02 -14.21 9.30
C THR A 13 15.47 -15.23 10.35
N VAL A 14 16.59 -14.95 11.01
CA VAL A 14 17.24 -15.88 11.97
C VAL A 14 16.29 -16.32 13.10
N ASP A 15 15.31 -15.48 13.44
CA ASP A 15 14.36 -15.68 14.55
C ASP A 15 12.89 -15.87 14.11
N GLY A 16 12.61 -15.98 12.82
CA GLY A 16 11.25 -16.14 12.32
C GLY A 16 10.34 -14.92 12.54
N ARG A 17 10.87 -13.80 13.03
CA ARG A 17 10.15 -12.56 13.35
C ARG A 17 10.24 -11.47 12.29
N GLY A 18 10.40 -11.85 11.02
CA GLY A 18 10.47 -10.88 9.93
C GLY A 18 9.13 -10.19 9.63
N SER A 19 9.18 -8.97 9.09
CA SER A 19 8.01 -8.26 8.55
C SER A 19 7.25 -9.15 7.58
N LYS A 20 5.93 -9.05 7.59
CA LYS A 20 5.05 -9.70 6.60
C LYS A 20 5.00 -8.85 5.34
N GLY A 21 4.68 -9.45 4.21
CA GLY A 21 4.22 -8.68 3.08
C GLY A 21 2.75 -8.32 3.27
N ALA A 22 2.37 -7.12 2.91
CA ALA A 22 0.99 -6.65 2.95
C ALA A 22 0.58 -5.98 1.63
N LEU A 23 -0.64 -6.25 1.19
CA LEU A 23 -1.27 -5.65 0.02
C LEU A 23 -2.65 -5.14 0.40
N HIS A 24 -2.97 -3.92 0.01
CA HIS A 24 -4.33 -3.41 -0.02
C HIS A 24 -4.72 -2.97 -1.42
N LEU A 25 -5.95 -3.27 -1.82
CA LEU A 25 -6.57 -2.70 -3.02
C LEU A 25 -7.70 -1.76 -2.60
N TYR A 26 -7.77 -0.62 -3.27
CA TYR A 26 -8.64 0.50 -2.95
C TYR A 26 -9.43 0.97 -4.16
N ASN A 27 -10.75 1.09 -4.01
CA ASN A 27 -11.64 1.70 -4.98
C ASN A 27 -11.71 3.20 -4.76
N LYS A 28 -11.28 3.99 -5.74
CA LYS A 28 -11.26 5.45 -5.67
C LYS A 28 -12.68 6.05 -5.71
N PHE A 29 -12.78 7.32 -5.32
CA PHE A 29 -14.05 8.05 -5.20
C PHE A 29 -14.84 8.16 -6.51
N HIS A 30 -14.18 8.15 -7.65
CA HIS A 30 -14.81 8.28 -8.97
C HIS A 30 -15.27 6.96 -9.59
N MET A 31 -15.05 5.86 -8.88
CA MET A 31 -15.50 4.54 -9.36
C MET A 31 -16.99 4.34 -9.05
N GLU A 32 -17.64 3.48 -9.83
CA GLU A 32 -18.95 2.95 -9.46
C GLU A 32 -18.88 2.23 -8.12
N HIS A 33 -20.01 2.16 -7.42
CA HIS A 33 -20.04 1.47 -6.14
C HIS A 33 -19.55 0.02 -6.23
N PRO A 34 -18.75 -0.42 -5.25
CA PRO A 34 -18.33 0.29 -4.04
C PRO A 34 -17.15 1.24 -4.29
N SER A 35 -17.29 2.51 -3.88
CA SER A 35 -16.26 3.55 -3.99
C SER A 35 -15.77 3.97 -2.60
N ASN A 36 -14.62 4.65 -2.53
CA ASN A 36 -13.97 5.07 -1.29
C ASN A 36 -13.79 3.95 -0.26
N MET A 37 -13.45 2.75 -0.70
CA MET A 37 -13.29 1.63 0.22
C MET A 37 -12.17 0.68 -0.21
N PHE A 38 -11.59 0.05 0.78
CA PHE A 38 -10.69 -1.08 0.55
C PHE A 38 -11.50 -2.32 0.18
N VAL A 39 -11.10 -2.98 -0.90
CA VAL A 39 -11.76 -4.17 -1.45
C VAL A 39 -10.96 -5.45 -1.27
N LEU A 40 -9.69 -5.33 -0.89
CA LEU A 40 -8.82 -6.45 -0.57
C LEU A 40 -7.81 -6.05 0.51
N GLU A 41 -7.64 -6.94 1.49
CA GLU A 41 -6.53 -7.00 2.43
C GLU A 41 -5.85 -8.36 2.27
N TYR A 42 -4.56 -8.36 2.03
CA TYR A 42 -3.75 -9.58 2.04
C TYR A 42 -2.47 -9.33 2.82
N ALA A 43 -2.23 -10.14 3.85
CA ALA A 43 -1.01 -10.10 4.64
C ALA A 43 -0.48 -11.52 4.81
N SER A 44 0.72 -11.76 4.31
CA SER A 44 1.34 -13.10 4.34
C SER A 44 2.85 -13.01 4.39
N ARG A 45 3.46 -14.07 4.90
CA ARG A 45 4.90 -14.30 4.83
C ARG A 45 5.16 -15.75 4.38
N PRO A 46 4.96 -16.06 3.09
CA PRO A 46 5.34 -17.37 2.57
C PRO A 46 6.85 -17.62 2.70
N PRO A 47 7.29 -18.88 2.65
CA PRO A 47 8.71 -19.25 2.81
C PRO A 47 9.65 -18.57 1.82
N LEU A 48 9.15 -18.27 0.62
CA LEU A 48 9.88 -17.57 -0.44
C LEU A 48 9.17 -16.26 -0.74
N ALA A 49 9.88 -15.13 -0.72
CA ALA A 49 9.35 -13.80 -1.01
C ALA A 49 8.68 -13.73 -2.41
N LYS A 50 9.21 -14.47 -3.36
CA LYS A 50 8.66 -14.53 -4.71
C LYS A 50 7.24 -15.10 -4.79
N ILE A 51 6.81 -15.92 -3.82
CA ILE A 51 5.41 -16.40 -3.75
C ILE A 51 4.50 -15.22 -3.42
N PHE A 52 4.87 -14.40 -2.44
CA PHE A 52 4.15 -13.17 -2.12
C PHE A 52 4.09 -12.21 -3.32
N TYR A 53 5.21 -12.05 -4.05
CA TYR A 53 5.22 -11.18 -5.24
C TYR A 53 4.28 -11.68 -6.34
N GLU A 54 4.20 -13.00 -6.53
CA GLU A 54 3.28 -13.60 -7.51
C GLU A 54 1.82 -13.40 -7.08
N ASP A 55 1.49 -13.57 -5.79
CA ASP A 55 0.16 -13.32 -5.26
C ASP A 55 -0.27 -11.87 -5.48
N VAL A 56 0.64 -10.90 -5.26
CA VAL A 56 0.42 -9.48 -5.53
C VAL A 56 0.20 -9.24 -7.03
N LEU A 57 1.03 -9.83 -7.89
CA LEU A 57 0.90 -9.71 -9.35
C LEU A 57 -0.44 -10.26 -9.82
N MET A 58 -0.81 -11.46 -9.38
CA MET A 58 -2.10 -12.08 -9.73
C MET A 58 -3.28 -11.22 -9.28
N SER A 59 -3.19 -10.63 -8.08
CA SER A 59 -4.21 -9.70 -7.57
C SER A 59 -4.31 -8.45 -8.45
N ALA A 60 -3.17 -7.84 -8.80
CA ALA A 60 -3.11 -6.66 -9.68
C ALA A 60 -3.76 -6.94 -11.04
N VAL A 61 -3.45 -8.09 -11.65
CA VAL A 61 -4.00 -8.50 -12.95
C VAL A 61 -5.48 -8.81 -12.83
N PHE A 62 -5.91 -9.56 -11.81
CA PHE A 62 -7.31 -9.95 -11.62
C PHE A 62 -8.23 -8.73 -11.47
N TYR A 63 -7.83 -7.75 -10.66
CA TYR A 63 -8.61 -6.52 -10.47
C TYR A 63 -8.36 -5.46 -11.56
N GLY A 64 -7.29 -5.60 -12.35
CA GLY A 64 -6.86 -4.58 -13.30
C GLY A 64 -6.33 -3.30 -12.62
N TYR A 65 -5.76 -3.41 -11.41
CA TYR A 65 -5.36 -2.26 -10.60
C TYR A 65 -3.85 -2.06 -10.61
N PRO A 66 -3.37 -0.84 -10.92
CA PRO A 66 -1.98 -0.50 -10.75
C PRO A 66 -1.60 -0.47 -9.26
N ILE A 67 -0.33 -0.79 -8.97
CA ILE A 67 0.19 -0.99 -7.63
C ILE A 67 1.28 0.05 -7.32
N LEU A 68 1.15 0.75 -6.21
CA LEU A 68 2.21 1.59 -5.66
C LEU A 68 3.03 0.79 -4.65
N ILE A 69 4.35 0.76 -4.85
CA ILE A 69 5.29 0.03 -4.00
C ILE A 69 6.27 0.98 -3.31
N GLU A 70 6.91 0.52 -2.23
CA GLU A 70 8.13 1.15 -1.73
C GLU A 70 9.30 0.84 -2.65
N ASN A 71 10.02 1.87 -3.11
CA ASN A 71 11.11 1.70 -4.07
C ASN A 71 12.47 1.30 -3.46
N ASN A 72 12.56 1.16 -2.14
CA ASN A 72 13.72 0.64 -1.43
C ASN A 72 13.78 -0.90 -1.39
N LYS A 73 12.71 -1.57 -1.84
CA LYS A 73 12.58 -3.03 -1.90
C LYS A 73 12.43 -3.45 -3.37
N TYR A 74 13.55 -3.85 -3.98
CA TYR A 74 13.62 -4.10 -5.42
C TYR A 74 13.11 -5.48 -5.87
N GLY A 75 12.94 -6.43 -4.96
CA GLY A 75 12.55 -7.80 -5.28
C GLY A 75 11.23 -7.87 -6.04
N ILE A 76 10.21 -7.21 -5.52
CA ILE A 76 8.88 -7.19 -6.14
C ILE A 76 8.90 -6.51 -7.51
N ALA A 77 9.61 -5.38 -7.67
CA ALA A 77 9.71 -4.68 -8.95
C ALA A 77 10.36 -5.56 -10.03
N ARG A 78 11.47 -6.23 -9.70
CA ARG A 78 12.15 -7.18 -10.58
C ARG A 78 11.27 -8.37 -10.94
N HIS A 79 10.44 -8.83 -9.99
CA HIS A 79 9.51 -9.92 -10.25
C HIS A 79 8.48 -9.52 -11.29
N PHE A 80 7.81 -8.37 -11.15
CA PHE A 80 6.86 -7.86 -12.14
C PHE A 80 7.52 -7.66 -13.51
N GLU A 81 8.72 -7.08 -13.56
CA GLU A 81 9.50 -6.89 -14.79
C GLU A 81 9.82 -8.23 -15.47
N SER A 82 10.33 -9.21 -14.71
CA SER A 82 10.67 -10.54 -15.24
C SER A 82 9.46 -11.32 -15.77
N ARG A 83 8.28 -11.03 -15.23
CA ARG A 83 7.01 -11.60 -15.68
C ARG A 83 6.37 -10.82 -16.83
N GLY A 84 6.92 -9.65 -17.22
CA GLY A 84 6.39 -8.79 -18.28
C GLY A 84 5.20 -7.93 -17.86
N TYR A 85 5.01 -7.69 -16.56
CA TYR A 85 3.89 -6.94 -15.98
C TYR A 85 4.32 -5.64 -15.28
N ASP A 86 5.48 -5.10 -15.61
CA ASP A 86 5.99 -3.84 -15.04
C ASP A 86 5.06 -2.64 -15.26
N GLY A 87 4.19 -2.71 -16.27
CA GLY A 87 3.13 -1.73 -16.51
C GLY A 87 2.11 -1.59 -15.38
N TYR A 88 1.97 -2.61 -14.52
CA TYR A 88 1.12 -2.53 -13.32
C TYR A 88 1.79 -1.78 -12.17
N LEU A 89 3.09 -1.53 -12.22
CA LEU A 89 3.78 -0.78 -11.17
C LEU A 89 3.69 0.73 -11.45
N MET A 90 3.19 1.46 -10.48
CA MET A 90 3.04 2.91 -10.55
C MET A 90 4.40 3.61 -10.40
N ALA A 91 4.58 4.71 -11.14
CA ALA A 91 5.59 5.70 -10.82
C ALA A 91 5.15 6.52 -9.58
N ARG A 92 6.06 7.33 -9.04
CA ARG A 92 5.73 8.25 -7.95
C ARG A 92 4.58 9.19 -8.37
N PRO A 93 3.47 9.25 -7.62
CA PRO A 93 2.37 10.16 -7.91
C PRO A 93 2.81 11.63 -7.95
N ASP A 94 2.21 12.44 -8.82
CA ASP A 94 2.65 13.82 -9.05
C ASP A 94 2.52 14.70 -7.81
N HIS A 95 1.49 14.52 -7.01
CA HIS A 95 1.26 15.28 -5.77
C HIS A 95 2.31 15.00 -4.67
N LEU A 96 3.09 13.93 -4.82
CA LEU A 96 4.20 13.60 -3.91
C LEU A 96 5.57 14.04 -4.45
N LYS A 97 5.61 14.71 -5.59
CA LYS A 97 6.85 15.24 -6.17
C LYS A 97 7.16 16.60 -5.59
N SER A 98 8.32 16.77 -4.98
CA SER A 98 8.85 18.10 -4.64
C SER A 98 9.44 18.78 -5.87
N ALA A 99 9.56 20.13 -5.83
CA ALA A 99 10.15 20.91 -6.92
C ALA A 99 11.57 20.44 -7.33
N ASN A 100 12.27 19.80 -6.41
CA ASN A 100 13.63 19.27 -6.62
C ASN A 100 13.65 17.78 -7.00
N THR A 101 12.50 17.12 -7.13
CA THR A 101 12.46 15.71 -7.52
C THR A 101 12.81 15.58 -8.99
N LYS A 102 14.01 15.07 -9.29
CA LYS A 102 14.36 14.71 -10.67
C LYS A 102 13.40 13.60 -11.11
N ILE A 103 12.58 13.89 -12.10
CA ILE A 103 11.62 12.94 -12.65
C ILE A 103 12.41 11.90 -13.45
N ASN A 104 12.67 10.77 -12.84
CA ASN A 104 13.08 9.60 -13.58
C ASN A 104 11.83 8.76 -13.84
N VAL A 105 11.26 8.87 -15.03
CA VAL A 105 10.03 8.14 -15.46
C VAL A 105 10.19 6.62 -15.32
N LYS A 106 11.41 6.12 -15.26
CA LYS A 106 11.72 4.69 -15.09
C LYS A 106 11.66 4.22 -13.63
N THR A 107 11.67 5.12 -12.65
CA THR A 107 11.64 4.73 -11.24
C THR A 107 10.21 4.43 -10.82
N LYS A 108 9.95 3.18 -10.50
CA LYS A 108 8.67 2.72 -9.95
C LYS A 108 8.64 2.93 -8.43
N GLY A 109 7.44 3.18 -7.90
CA GLY A 109 7.23 3.32 -6.46
C GLY A 109 7.68 4.67 -5.87
N ILE A 110 7.64 4.73 -4.55
CA ILE A 110 8.00 5.91 -3.75
C ILE A 110 9.06 5.59 -2.70
N PRO A 111 9.93 6.54 -2.33
CA PRO A 111 10.87 6.36 -1.23
C PRO A 111 10.13 6.48 0.11
N SER A 112 10.08 5.41 0.88
CA SER A 112 9.38 5.37 2.17
C SER A 112 10.08 6.13 3.30
N ASN A 113 11.34 6.53 3.11
CA ASN A 113 12.18 7.17 4.12
C ASN A 113 12.23 8.70 4.03
N SER A 114 11.56 9.33 3.06
CA SER A 114 11.48 10.79 2.99
C SER A 114 10.40 11.32 3.94
N GLN A 115 10.70 12.38 4.69
CA GLN A 115 9.76 12.97 5.65
C GLN A 115 8.44 13.40 4.99
N ASP A 116 8.51 13.96 3.80
CA ASP A 116 7.33 14.37 3.04
C ASP A 116 6.40 13.19 2.72
N VAL A 117 6.98 12.03 2.35
CA VAL A 117 6.21 10.81 2.08
C VAL A 117 5.64 10.23 3.38
N ILE A 118 6.41 10.24 4.47
CA ILE A 118 5.94 9.77 5.78
C ILE A 118 4.74 10.58 6.26
N GLN A 119 4.82 11.90 6.16
CA GLN A 119 3.72 12.80 6.55
C GLN A 119 2.51 12.64 5.62
N ALA A 120 2.72 12.62 4.31
CA ALA A 120 1.63 12.41 3.36
C ALA A 120 0.89 11.09 3.60
N HIS A 121 1.63 10.02 3.91
CA HIS A 121 1.09 8.72 4.24
C HIS A 121 0.22 8.77 5.53
N ALA A 122 0.73 9.39 6.60
CA ALA A 122 -0.02 9.52 7.84
C ALA A 122 -1.30 10.35 7.66
N HIS A 123 -1.20 11.50 6.97
CA HIS A 123 -2.36 12.34 6.65
C HIS A 123 -3.40 11.65 5.77
N ALA A 124 -2.97 10.82 4.80
CA ALA A 124 -3.91 10.08 3.95
C ALA A 124 -4.73 9.07 4.78
N ILE A 125 -4.09 8.37 5.72
CA ILE A 125 -4.77 7.44 6.64
C ILE A 125 -5.71 8.20 7.57
N GLU A 126 -5.23 9.28 8.21
CA GLU A 126 -6.03 10.11 9.12
C GLU A 126 -7.29 10.65 8.42
N ALA A 127 -7.14 11.20 7.22
CA ALA A 127 -8.26 11.69 6.43
C ALA A 127 -9.24 10.57 6.06
N TYR A 128 -8.74 9.39 5.70
CA TYR A 128 -9.59 8.25 5.39
C TYR A 128 -10.35 7.78 6.63
N VAL A 129 -9.69 7.66 7.76
CA VAL A 129 -10.33 7.25 9.03
C VAL A 129 -11.42 8.24 9.42
N HIS A 130 -11.13 9.54 9.34
CA HIS A 130 -12.11 10.59 9.70
C HIS A 130 -13.34 10.58 8.79
N ASN A 131 -13.17 10.36 7.49
CA ASN A 131 -14.25 10.50 6.51
C ASN A 131 -14.96 9.20 6.17
N HIS A 132 -14.30 8.04 6.32
CA HIS A 132 -14.79 6.77 5.78
C HIS A 132 -14.77 5.60 6.77
N VAL A 133 -14.42 5.84 8.04
CA VAL A 133 -14.44 4.80 9.09
C VAL A 133 -15.39 5.21 10.20
N GLY A 134 -16.20 4.26 10.66
CA GLY A 134 -17.21 4.54 11.70
C GLY A 134 -18.43 5.28 11.17
N ILE A 135 -18.95 6.20 11.94
CA ILE A 135 -20.12 7.02 11.57
C ILE A 135 -19.65 8.44 11.33
N ASN A 136 -19.86 8.95 10.14
CA ASN A 136 -19.61 10.35 9.83
C ASN A 136 -20.60 11.21 10.64
N ARG A 137 -20.08 12.07 11.52
CA ARG A 137 -20.90 12.88 12.44
C ARG A 137 -21.72 13.96 11.74
N GLU A 138 -21.31 14.38 10.53
CA GLU A 138 -21.99 15.43 9.78
C GLU A 138 -23.09 14.86 8.88
N THR A 139 -22.84 13.73 8.22
CA THR A 139 -23.78 13.12 7.27
C THR A 139 -24.60 11.97 7.86
N GLY A 140 -24.16 11.40 8.97
CA GLY A 140 -24.76 10.19 9.57
C GLY A 140 -24.47 8.90 8.81
N GLU A 141 -23.64 8.97 7.76
CA GLU A 141 -23.29 7.79 6.96
C GLU A 141 -22.35 6.87 7.73
N VAL A 142 -22.59 5.57 7.60
CA VAL A 142 -21.75 4.54 8.21
C VAL A 142 -20.59 4.22 7.25
N GLY A 143 -19.36 4.32 7.76
CA GLY A 143 -18.16 3.97 7.05
C GLY A 143 -18.09 2.46 6.74
N ARG A 144 -17.31 2.12 5.70
CA ARG A 144 -17.26 0.77 5.13
C ARG A 144 -15.85 0.18 5.18
N MET A 145 -15.21 0.22 6.36
CA MET A 145 -13.94 -0.47 6.57
C MET A 145 -14.20 -1.84 7.22
N TYR A 146 -13.99 -2.91 6.45
CA TYR A 146 -14.32 -4.28 6.86
C TYR A 146 -13.11 -5.10 7.31
N PHE A 147 -11.89 -4.56 7.23
CA PHE A 147 -10.65 -5.27 7.54
C PHE A 147 -10.21 -5.00 8.97
N ASN A 148 -10.62 -5.87 9.89
CA ASN A 148 -10.32 -5.70 11.32
C ASN A 148 -8.82 -5.67 11.62
N LYS A 149 -8.01 -6.45 10.92
CA LYS A 149 -6.56 -6.46 11.14
C LYS A 149 -5.91 -5.11 10.79
N THR A 150 -6.36 -4.47 9.70
CA THR A 150 -5.90 -3.12 9.35
C THR A 150 -6.37 -2.09 10.38
N LEU A 151 -7.61 -2.20 10.90
CA LEU A 151 -8.09 -1.31 11.96
C LEU A 151 -7.27 -1.48 13.26
N GLU A 152 -6.94 -2.71 13.65
CA GLU A 152 -6.08 -2.98 14.80
C GLU A 152 -4.67 -2.41 14.61
N ASP A 153 -4.12 -2.54 13.40
CA ASP A 153 -2.81 -2.00 13.03
C ASP A 153 -2.81 -0.46 13.11
N TRP A 154 -3.87 0.19 12.62
CA TRP A 154 -4.04 1.65 12.71
C TRP A 154 -4.17 2.17 14.14
N ILE A 155 -4.88 1.45 15.03
CA ILE A 155 -4.99 1.81 16.45
C ILE A 155 -3.62 1.83 17.13
N GLY A 156 -2.75 0.88 16.76
CA GLY A 156 -1.40 0.77 17.31
C GLY A 156 -0.33 1.60 16.60
N PHE A 157 -0.69 2.26 15.48
CA PHE A 157 0.30 2.88 14.60
C PHE A 157 1.11 3.98 15.27
N ASP A 158 2.43 3.81 15.23
CA ASP A 158 3.43 4.79 15.66
C ASP A 158 4.29 5.22 14.46
N ILE A 159 4.18 6.48 14.08
CA ILE A 159 4.91 7.08 12.96
C ILE A 159 6.43 6.98 13.12
N ASN A 160 6.93 6.92 14.37
CA ASN A 160 8.34 6.80 14.68
C ASN A 160 8.84 5.35 14.64
N ASN A 161 7.93 4.37 14.61
CA ASN A 161 8.25 2.93 14.62
C ASN A 161 7.48 2.16 13.54
N ARG A 162 7.47 2.67 12.33
CA ARG A 162 6.67 2.22 11.18
C ARG A 162 6.91 0.78 10.76
N THR A 163 8.09 0.24 11.02
CA THR A 163 8.51 -1.10 10.56
C THR A 163 7.72 -2.27 11.15
N LYS A 164 6.83 -2.02 12.08
CA LYS A 164 5.97 -3.01 12.73
C LYS A 164 4.53 -3.02 12.18
N PHE A 165 4.21 -2.12 11.26
CA PHE A 165 2.85 -1.84 10.82
C PHE A 165 2.68 -2.06 9.31
N ASP A 166 2.95 -3.28 8.86
CA ASP A 166 2.96 -3.64 7.43
C ASP A 166 1.59 -3.36 6.75
N LEU A 167 0.46 -3.61 7.47
CA LEU A 167 -0.88 -3.33 6.96
C LEU A 167 -1.15 -1.82 6.86
N THR A 168 -0.70 -1.05 7.84
CA THR A 168 -0.80 0.42 7.80
C THR A 168 -0.01 0.98 6.63
N ILE A 169 1.21 0.50 6.40
CA ILE A 169 2.05 0.97 5.29
C ILE A 169 1.39 0.66 3.94
N SER A 170 0.94 -0.57 3.73
CA SER A 170 0.31 -0.94 2.46
C SER A 170 -1.02 -0.20 2.22
N ALA A 171 -1.84 -0.01 3.25
CA ALA A 171 -3.10 0.75 3.15
C ALA A 171 -2.83 2.22 2.80
N GLY A 172 -1.87 2.86 3.47
CA GLY A 172 -1.49 4.24 3.17
C GLY A 172 -0.91 4.41 1.77
N LEU A 173 -0.12 3.44 1.27
CA LEU A 173 0.34 3.43 -0.12
C LEU A 173 -0.83 3.37 -1.11
N ALA A 174 -1.86 2.57 -0.83
CA ALA A 174 -3.05 2.50 -1.66
C ALA A 174 -3.84 3.82 -1.67
N LEU A 175 -3.89 4.54 -0.55
CA LEU A 175 -4.52 5.87 -0.46
C LEU A 175 -3.72 6.96 -1.18
N LEU A 176 -2.38 6.83 -1.24
CA LEU A 176 -1.50 7.75 -1.96
C LEU A 176 -1.43 7.47 -3.47
N ALA A 177 -1.81 6.27 -3.91
CA ALA A 177 -1.80 5.85 -5.30
C ALA A 177 -2.94 6.51 -6.10
#